data_4e8220f0009a58cd5c9612f69eb8af50
#
_entry.id   4e8220f0009a58cd5c9612f69eb8af50
#
_cell.length_a   1.000
_cell.length_b   1.000
_cell.length_c   1.000
_cell.angle_alpha   90.00
_cell.angle_beta   90.00
_cell.angle_gamma   90.00
#
_symmetry.space_group_name_H-M   'P 1'
#
loop_
_entity.id
_entity.type
_entity.pdbx_description
1 polymer ?
#
loop_
_entity_poly.entity_id
_entity_poly.type
_entity_poly.pdbx_seq_one_letter_code
_entity_poly.pdbx_strand_id
1 'polypeptide(L)'
;MENNEFRGRLVHIGQTEHFETREGKKFTSREITLATDEQFPKTACFTLRNELAQNFSHNIGETISVRFDFHARPNREGTRYYNELRAWRLN
;
A
#
# COMPACT_ATOMS: atom_id res chain seq x y z
N MET A 1 3.98 12.65 -14.33
CA MET A 1 3.52 11.70 -13.30
C MET A 1 2.03 11.50 -13.40
N GLU A 2 1.64 10.27 -13.45
CA GLU A 2 0.21 9.97 -13.53
C GLU A 2 -0.45 10.04 -12.17
N ASN A 3 -1.72 10.43 -12.19
CA ASN A 3 -2.50 10.56 -10.96
C ASN A 3 -3.39 9.34 -10.80
N ASN A 4 -2.79 8.24 -10.34
CA ASN A 4 -3.55 7.04 -10.01
C ASN A 4 -4.18 7.23 -8.64
N GLU A 5 -5.49 7.08 -8.59
CA GLU A 5 -6.21 7.24 -7.34
C GLU A 5 -7.22 6.12 -7.17
N PHE A 6 -7.30 5.59 -5.96
CA PHE A 6 -8.27 4.58 -5.58
C PHE A 6 -8.99 5.05 -4.33
N ARG A 7 -10.30 5.06 -4.38
CA ARG A 7 -11.12 5.43 -3.23
C ARG A 7 -11.90 4.21 -2.78
N GLY A 8 -11.84 3.91 -1.49
CA GLY A 8 -12.54 2.77 -0.96
C GLY A 8 -12.57 2.76 0.56
N ARG A 9 -13.25 1.75 1.08
CA ARG A 9 -13.36 1.56 2.52
C ARG A 9 -12.22 0.69 3.01
N LEU A 10 -11.60 1.12 4.09
CA LEU A 10 -10.50 0.38 4.71
C LEU A 10 -11.04 -0.90 5.35
N VAL A 11 -10.56 -2.05 4.87
CA VAL A 11 -11.05 -3.35 5.34
C VAL A 11 -9.97 -4.16 6.04
N HIS A 12 -8.70 -3.81 5.86
CA HIS A 12 -7.61 -4.53 6.51
C HIS A 12 -6.42 -3.61 6.71
N ILE A 13 -5.79 -3.74 7.88
CA ILE A 13 -4.55 -3.01 8.21
C ILE A 13 -3.52 -4.07 8.60
N GLY A 14 -2.44 -4.13 7.83
CA GLY A 14 -1.36 -5.05 8.13
C GLY A 14 -0.47 -4.54 9.25
N GLN A 15 0.43 -5.40 9.69
CA GLN A 15 1.40 -5.04 10.71
C GLN A 15 2.50 -4.17 10.14
N THR A 16 3.02 -3.28 10.96
CA THR A 16 4.18 -2.48 10.58
C THR A 16 5.42 -3.36 10.60
N GLU A 17 6.17 -3.34 9.51
CA GLU A 17 7.40 -4.10 9.38
C GLU A 17 8.58 -3.15 9.26
N HIS A 18 9.70 -3.55 9.82
CA HIS A 18 10.92 -2.76 9.78
C HIS A 18 11.99 -3.51 9.01
N PHE A 19 12.62 -2.82 8.09
CA PHE A 19 13.63 -3.39 7.21
C PHE A 19 14.93 -2.60 7.30
N GLU A 20 16.03 -3.26 6.98
CA GLU A 20 17.32 -2.61 6.90
C GLU A 20 18.01 -3.06 5.62
N THR A 21 18.54 -2.11 4.87
CA THR A 21 19.30 -2.42 3.65
C THR A 21 20.72 -2.79 4.01
N ARG A 22 21.46 -3.34 3.02
CA ARG A 22 22.87 -3.66 3.21
C ARG A 22 23.70 -2.43 3.58
N GLU A 23 23.26 -1.27 3.16
CA GLU A 23 23.96 -0.01 3.44
C GLU A 23 23.62 0.55 4.81
N GLY A 24 22.79 -0.15 5.58
CA GLY A 24 22.42 0.29 6.90
C GLY A 24 21.24 1.25 6.94
N LYS A 25 20.59 1.48 5.82
CA LYS A 25 19.40 2.33 5.79
C LYS A 25 18.20 1.55 6.30
N LYS A 26 17.47 2.15 7.19
CA LYS A 26 16.28 1.55 7.78
C LYS A 26 15.04 2.15 7.15
N PHE A 27 14.05 1.31 6.88
CA PHE A 27 12.77 1.80 6.41
C PHE A 27 11.64 0.97 7.02
N THR A 28 10.47 1.60 7.06
CA THR A 28 9.26 1.01 7.63
C THR A 28 8.26 0.76 6.51
N SER A 29 7.55 -0.34 6.57
CA SER A 29 6.54 -0.69 5.59
C SER A 29 5.30 -1.21 6.28
N ARG A 30 4.14 -0.91 5.70
CA ARG A 30 2.86 -1.39 6.21
C ARG A 30 1.91 -1.50 5.04
N GLU A 31 1.08 -2.52 5.06
CA GLU A 31 0.11 -2.76 4.00
C GLU A 31 -1.30 -2.47 4.48
N ILE A 32 -2.09 -1.85 3.62
CA ILE A 32 -3.51 -1.65 3.88
C ILE A 32 -4.31 -2.18 2.70
N THR A 33 -5.55 -2.58 2.95
CA THR A 33 -6.44 -3.07 1.91
C THR A 33 -7.71 -2.24 1.90
N LEU A 34 -8.09 -1.78 0.72
CA LEU A 34 -9.32 -1.03 0.52
C LEU A 34 -10.28 -1.83 -0.36
N ALA A 35 -11.57 -1.65 -0.13
CA ALA A 35 -12.62 -2.27 -0.93
C ALA A 35 -13.51 -1.19 -1.53
N THR A 36 -13.89 -1.36 -2.80
CA THR A 36 -14.82 -0.44 -3.45
C THR A 36 -16.22 -0.63 -2.89
N ASP A 37 -17.03 0.43 -2.96
CA ASP A 37 -18.42 0.40 -2.51
C ASP A 37 -19.32 0.01 -3.67
N GLU A 38 -19.35 -1.29 -3.95
CA GLU A 38 -20.10 -1.86 -5.07
C GLU A 38 -20.79 -3.13 -4.63
N GLN A 39 -21.75 -3.61 -5.45
CA GLN A 39 -22.40 -4.87 -5.19
C GLN A 39 -21.41 -6.04 -5.14
N PHE A 40 -20.43 -6.02 -6.04
CA PHE A 40 -19.34 -6.99 -6.05
C PHE A 40 -18.03 -6.24 -5.83
N PRO A 41 -17.66 -6.02 -4.56
CA PRO A 41 -16.52 -5.15 -4.25
C PRO A 41 -15.22 -5.68 -4.83
N LYS A 42 -14.40 -4.74 -5.30
CA LYS A 42 -13.02 -5.04 -5.67
C LYS A 42 -12.12 -4.56 -4.56
N THR A 43 -11.09 -5.32 -4.27
CA THR A 43 -10.12 -4.96 -3.24
C THR A 43 -8.77 -4.68 -3.86
N ALA A 44 -8.03 -3.79 -3.23
CA ALA A 44 -6.67 -3.49 -3.63
C ALA A 44 -5.83 -3.29 -2.38
N CYS A 45 -4.61 -3.83 -2.42
CA CYS A 45 -3.65 -3.69 -1.33
C CYS A 45 -2.64 -2.63 -1.69
N PHE A 46 -2.35 -1.73 -0.76
CA PHE A 46 -1.39 -0.65 -0.96
C PHE A 46 -0.28 -0.74 0.07
N THR A 47 0.93 -0.50 -0.39
CA THR A 47 2.09 -0.46 0.49
C THR A 47 2.33 0.98 0.93
N LEU A 48 2.43 1.18 2.24
CA LEU A 48 2.80 2.44 2.84
C LEU A 48 4.24 2.35 3.30
N ARG A 49 5.03 3.39 3.08
CA ARG A 49 6.43 3.41 3.51
C ARG A 49 6.74 4.61 4.37
N ASN A 50 7.64 4.41 5.31
CA ASN A 50 8.19 5.46 6.17
C ASN A 50 7.11 6.29 6.84
N GLU A 51 7.02 7.58 6.59
CA GLU A 51 6.08 8.46 7.27
C GLU A 51 4.63 8.02 7.12
N LEU A 52 4.24 7.59 5.92
CA LEU A 52 2.87 7.12 5.71
C LEU A 52 2.57 5.89 6.57
N ALA A 53 3.53 4.99 6.69
CA ALA A 53 3.36 3.80 7.52
C ALA A 53 3.34 4.15 9.01
N GLN A 54 4.22 5.04 9.43
CA GLN A 54 4.38 5.42 10.84
C GLN A 54 3.24 6.28 11.35
N ASN A 55 2.73 7.17 10.50
CA ASN A 55 1.69 8.12 10.89
C ASN A 55 0.29 7.69 10.50
N PHE A 56 0.13 6.46 10.05
CA PHE A 56 -1.17 5.96 9.64
C PHE A 56 -2.09 5.87 10.84
N SER A 57 -3.24 6.56 10.77
CA SER A 57 -4.17 6.65 11.91
C SER A 57 -5.62 6.37 11.52
N HIS A 58 -5.85 5.89 10.31
CA HIS A 58 -7.21 5.57 9.88
C HIS A 58 -7.69 4.27 10.51
N ASN A 59 -9.01 4.15 10.65
CA ASN A 59 -9.64 2.99 11.28
C ASN A 59 -10.37 2.15 10.24
N ILE A 60 -10.52 0.86 10.54
CA ILE A 60 -11.31 -0.05 9.71
C ILE A 60 -12.71 0.55 9.54
N GLY A 61 -13.19 0.55 8.30
CA GLY A 61 -14.50 1.08 7.96
C GLY A 61 -14.47 2.49 7.41
N GLU A 62 -13.39 3.23 7.61
CA GLU A 62 -13.28 4.57 7.04
C GLU A 62 -13.10 4.52 5.54
N THR A 63 -13.71 5.47 4.84
CA THR A 63 -13.50 5.65 3.41
C THR A 63 -12.33 6.59 3.22
N ILE A 64 -11.33 6.15 2.48
CA ILE A 64 -10.14 6.94 2.21
C ILE A 64 -9.81 6.89 0.73
N SER A 65 -9.09 7.91 0.28
CA SER A 65 -8.56 7.97 -1.08
C SER A 65 -7.06 7.80 -1.03
N VAL A 66 -6.54 6.95 -1.90
CA VAL A 66 -5.11 6.66 -1.97
C VAL A 66 -4.60 7.07 -3.34
N ARG A 67 -3.56 7.89 -3.36
CA ARG A 67 -2.83 8.16 -4.58
C ARG A 67 -1.60 7.28 -4.58
N PHE A 68 -1.36 6.62 -5.70
CA PHE A 68 -0.36 5.57 -5.73
C PHE A 68 0.35 5.47 -7.08
N ASP A 69 1.52 4.87 -7.03
CA ASP A 69 2.24 4.41 -8.20
C ASP A 69 2.25 2.89 -8.18
N PHE A 70 2.43 2.29 -9.32
CA PHE A 70 2.54 0.85 -9.39
C PHE A 70 3.85 0.45 -10.03
N HIS A 71 4.32 -0.71 -9.63
CA HIS A 71 5.61 -1.22 -10.09
C HIS A 71 5.60 -2.73 -9.97
N ALA A 72 6.06 -3.40 -11.01
CA ALA A 72 6.19 -4.85 -10.99
C ALA A 72 7.61 -5.21 -10.56
N ARG A 73 7.72 -6.13 -9.62
CA ARG A 73 9.00 -6.61 -9.11
C ARG A 73 9.17 -8.08 -9.43
N PRO A 74 10.33 -8.48 -9.91
CA PRO A 74 10.59 -9.89 -10.14
C PRO A 74 10.82 -10.62 -8.84
N ASN A 75 10.54 -11.93 -8.85
CA ASN A 75 10.96 -12.78 -7.76
C ASN A 75 12.48 -12.98 -7.86
N ARG A 76 13.04 -13.75 -6.91
CA ARG A 76 14.49 -13.97 -6.85
C ARG A 76 15.05 -14.57 -8.15
N GLU A 77 14.28 -15.43 -8.80
CA GLU A 77 14.71 -16.13 -9.99
C GLU A 77 14.40 -15.41 -11.31
N GLY A 78 13.64 -14.34 -11.24
CA GLY A 78 13.25 -13.60 -12.42
C GLY A 78 12.21 -14.29 -13.29
N THR A 79 11.58 -15.35 -12.77
CA THR A 79 10.59 -16.12 -13.52
C THR A 79 9.17 -15.60 -13.35
N ARG A 80 8.96 -14.72 -12.39
CA ARG A 80 7.64 -14.25 -12.05
C ARG A 80 7.71 -12.82 -11.54
N TYR A 81 6.69 -12.01 -11.90
CA TYR A 81 6.61 -10.63 -11.45
C TYR A 81 5.39 -10.44 -10.57
N TYR A 82 5.55 -9.63 -9.55
CA TYR A 82 4.47 -9.27 -8.63
C TYR A 82 4.26 -7.77 -8.70
N ASN A 83 3.00 -7.36 -8.76
CA ASN A 83 2.65 -5.94 -8.77
C ASN A 83 2.65 -5.41 -7.34
N GLU A 84 3.24 -4.22 -7.18
CA GLU A 84 3.18 -3.48 -5.93
C GLU A 84 2.49 -2.15 -6.21
N LEU A 85 1.47 -1.85 -5.42
CA LEU A 85 0.82 -0.54 -5.44
C LEU A 85 1.36 0.25 -4.27
N ARG A 86 2.18 1.24 -4.54
CA ARG A 86 2.82 2.03 -3.49
C ARG A 86 2.09 3.35 -3.33
N ALA A 87 1.52 3.57 -2.15
CA ALA A 87 0.84 4.81 -1.84
C ALA A 87 1.85 5.91 -1.59
N TRP A 88 1.56 7.10 -2.11
CA TRP A 88 2.37 8.27 -1.81
C TRP A 88 1.55 9.39 -1.19
N ARG A 89 0.24 9.24 -1.15
CA ARG A 89 -0.64 10.21 -0.50
C ARG A 89 -1.95 9.54 -0.07
N LEU A 90 -2.38 9.86 1.14
CA LEU A 90 -3.67 9.41 1.68
C LEU A 90 -4.51 10.62 2.03
N ASN A 91 -5.79 10.55 1.73
CA ASN A 91 -6.74 11.59 2.08
C ASN A 91 -7.90 11.03 2.90
#